data_e2fb1f734fdb2c5e5a429a2dc1a80684
#
_entry.id   e2fb1f734fdb2c5e5a429a2dc1a80684
#
_cell.length_a   1.000
_cell.length_b   1.000
_cell.length_c   1.000
_cell.angle_alpha   90.00
_cell.angle_beta   90.00
_cell.angle_gamma   90.00
#
_symmetry.space_group_name_H-M   'P 1'
#
loop_
_entity.id
_entity.type
_entity.pdbx_description
1 polymer ?
#
loop_
_entity_poly.entity_id
_entity_poly.type
_entity_poly.pdbx_seq_one_letter_code
_entity_poly.pdbx_strand_id
1 'polypeptide(L)'
;MAAPKSIATLRFDGGILCLDFINTIDNRKKKEAHDYLTGFKTLLEWYGYTGILSPKIIHTLERLAKDYPQKATVVFEKSRQLRELLHQLFLAVISGKNPAPADLVLFNTYLCEAYSNIEMGWLAGKAKLQFNAPALEQVYWWPVKSAVELYTSGNTGRVKECPACGWLFLDQSRNGSRKWCSMSTCGDVDKVTRNYQRTKRKQK
;
A
#
# COMPACT_ATOMS: atom_id res chain seq x y z
N MET A 1 -27.31 6.15 -4.67
CA MET A 1 -26.42 6.29 -3.49
C MET A 1 -25.11 5.61 -3.79
N ALA A 2 -23.95 6.20 -3.46
CA ALA A 2 -22.65 5.52 -3.63
C ALA A 2 -22.60 4.32 -2.67
N ALA A 3 -21.99 3.20 -3.14
CA ALA A 3 -21.80 2.02 -2.31
C ALA A 3 -20.96 2.38 -1.06
N PRO A 4 -21.23 1.76 0.10
CA PRO A 4 -20.44 2.01 1.30
C PRO A 4 -18.99 1.62 1.07
N LYS A 5 -18.06 2.44 1.55
CA LYS A 5 -16.63 2.18 1.44
C LYS A 5 -16.25 1.03 2.37
N SER A 6 -15.70 -0.02 1.79
CA SER A 6 -15.24 -1.23 2.48
C SER A 6 -14.03 -1.80 1.74
N ILE A 7 -13.34 -2.78 2.33
CA ILE A 7 -12.24 -3.48 1.67
C ILE A 7 -12.70 -4.08 0.32
N ALA A 8 -13.93 -4.58 0.23
CA ALA A 8 -14.49 -5.11 -1.01
C ALA A 8 -14.64 -4.08 -2.13
N THR A 9 -14.70 -2.78 -1.80
CA THR A 9 -14.79 -1.68 -2.77
C THR A 9 -13.46 -0.96 -2.99
N LEU A 10 -12.40 -1.35 -2.26
CA LEU A 10 -11.07 -0.79 -2.41
C LEU A 10 -10.44 -1.29 -3.72
N ARG A 11 -9.83 -0.37 -4.46
CA ARG A 11 -9.12 -0.71 -5.70
C ARG A 11 -7.63 -0.91 -5.43
N PHE A 12 -7.01 -1.75 -6.25
CA PHE A 12 -5.58 -2.06 -6.22
C PHE A 12 -4.88 -1.42 -7.42
N ASP A 13 -4.80 -0.10 -7.40
CA ASP A 13 -4.24 0.71 -8.51
C ASP A 13 -2.75 1.05 -8.30
N GLY A 14 -2.13 0.63 -7.19
CA GLY A 14 -0.71 0.85 -6.86
C GLY A 14 0.24 0.06 -7.76
N GLY A 15 -0.20 -1.12 -8.22
CA GLY A 15 0.57 -1.99 -9.11
C GLY A 15 1.63 -2.85 -8.44
N ILE A 16 1.85 -2.69 -7.14
CA ILE A 16 2.70 -3.52 -6.28
C ILE A 16 2.22 -3.41 -4.82
N LEU A 17 2.41 -4.48 -4.05
CA LEU A 17 1.83 -4.64 -2.72
C LEU A 17 2.07 -3.46 -1.77
N CYS A 18 3.30 -2.96 -1.66
CA CYS A 18 3.61 -1.85 -0.75
C CYS A 18 2.87 -0.56 -1.12
N LEU A 19 2.65 -0.28 -2.40
CA LEU A 19 1.89 0.89 -2.85
C LEU A 19 0.38 0.68 -2.65
N ASP A 20 -0.14 -0.53 -2.90
CA ASP A 20 -1.53 -0.85 -2.60
C ASP A 20 -1.81 -0.79 -1.09
N PHE A 21 -0.85 -1.16 -0.24
CA PHE A 21 -0.93 -1.00 1.21
C PHE A 21 -0.99 0.48 1.61
N ILE A 22 -0.14 1.34 1.04
CA ILE A 22 -0.16 2.79 1.24
C ILE A 22 -1.52 3.38 0.83
N ASN A 23 -2.14 2.85 -0.22
CA ASN A 23 -3.39 3.32 -0.79
C ASN A 23 -4.65 2.82 -0.06
N THR A 24 -4.52 2.17 1.09
CA THR A 24 -5.67 1.81 1.95
C THR A 24 -6.33 3.01 2.65
N ILE A 25 -5.90 4.23 2.34
CA ILE A 25 -6.60 5.50 2.62
C ILE A 25 -7.19 6.01 1.31
N ASP A 26 -8.49 6.30 1.29
CA ASP A 26 -9.26 6.62 0.07
C ASP A 26 -8.68 7.79 -0.74
N ASN A 27 -8.56 8.94 -0.12
CA ASN A 27 -8.07 10.15 -0.80
C ASN A 27 -7.20 10.96 0.16
N ARG A 28 -5.88 10.84 -0.01
CA ARG A 28 -4.88 11.49 0.85
C ARG A 28 -4.85 13.02 0.72
N LYS A 29 -5.58 13.59 -0.27
CA LYS A 29 -5.71 15.04 -0.45
C LYS A 29 -6.93 15.63 0.26
N LYS A 30 -7.81 14.79 0.82
CA LYS A 30 -8.93 15.23 1.64
C LYS A 30 -8.52 15.32 3.10
N LYS A 31 -9.02 16.36 3.81
CA LYS A 31 -8.79 16.53 5.24
C LYS A 31 -9.36 15.35 6.05
N GLU A 32 -10.52 14.85 5.64
CA GLU A 32 -11.20 13.69 6.25
C GLU A 32 -11.21 12.55 5.22
N ALA A 33 -10.07 11.89 5.07
CA ALA A 33 -9.95 10.73 4.22
C ALA A 33 -10.48 9.49 4.97
N HIS A 34 -11.20 8.63 4.25
CA HIS A 34 -11.64 7.35 4.80
C HIS A 34 -10.46 6.37 4.86
N ASP A 35 -10.20 5.82 6.03
CA ASP A 35 -9.25 4.72 6.21
C ASP A 35 -9.98 3.38 6.10
N TYR A 36 -9.61 2.57 5.13
CA TYR A 36 -10.19 1.23 4.95
C TYR A 36 -9.73 0.24 6.01
N LEU A 37 -8.57 0.49 6.64
CA LEU A 37 -8.02 -0.35 7.69
C LEU A 37 -8.44 0.19 9.06
N THR A 38 -9.51 -0.36 9.62
CA THR A 38 -10.08 0.05 10.90
C THR A 38 -9.72 -0.87 12.07
N GLY A 39 -9.03 -1.99 11.78
CA GLY A 39 -8.58 -2.97 12.77
C GLY A 39 -7.85 -4.12 12.12
N PHE A 40 -7.31 -5.03 12.96
CA PHE A 40 -6.56 -6.20 12.47
C PHE A 40 -7.41 -7.09 11.54
N LYS A 41 -8.71 -7.20 11.81
CA LYS A 41 -9.65 -7.96 10.96
C LYS A 41 -9.71 -7.39 9.54
N THR A 42 -9.91 -6.07 9.38
CA THR A 42 -9.97 -5.43 8.05
C THR A 42 -8.64 -5.52 7.31
N LEU A 43 -7.52 -5.55 8.04
CA LEU A 43 -6.20 -5.79 7.47
C LEU A 43 -6.07 -7.23 6.92
N LEU A 44 -6.59 -8.24 7.62
CA LEU A 44 -6.63 -9.62 7.10
C LEU A 44 -7.60 -9.75 5.90
N GLU A 45 -8.75 -9.09 5.94
CA GLU A 45 -9.66 -9.00 4.80
C GLU A 45 -8.96 -8.43 3.57
N TRP A 46 -8.18 -7.35 3.74
CA TRP A 46 -7.38 -6.76 2.67
C TRP A 46 -6.39 -7.76 2.08
N TYR A 47 -5.70 -8.54 2.92
CA TYR A 47 -4.81 -9.60 2.45
C TYR A 47 -5.53 -10.69 1.64
N GLY A 48 -6.78 -10.99 1.97
CA GLY A 48 -7.61 -11.90 1.18
C GLY A 48 -7.79 -11.46 -0.26
N TYR A 49 -7.90 -10.14 -0.50
CA TYR A 49 -7.99 -9.59 -1.87
C TYR A 49 -6.64 -9.49 -2.58
N THR A 50 -5.54 -9.36 -1.86
CA THR A 50 -4.19 -9.29 -2.48
C THR A 50 -3.70 -10.65 -3.01
N GLY A 51 -4.21 -11.75 -2.47
CA GLY A 51 -3.72 -13.10 -2.77
C GLY A 51 -2.31 -13.41 -2.25
N ILE A 52 -1.69 -12.51 -1.47
CA ILE A 52 -0.34 -12.69 -0.92
C ILE A 52 -0.32 -13.75 0.19
N LEU A 53 -1.30 -13.69 1.08
CA LEU A 53 -1.49 -14.70 2.11
C LEU A 53 -2.51 -15.74 1.63
N SER A 54 -2.17 -17.03 1.78
CA SER A 54 -3.13 -18.09 1.48
C SER A 54 -4.29 -18.07 2.48
N PRO A 55 -5.48 -18.57 2.11
CA PRO A 55 -6.61 -18.66 3.03
C PRO A 55 -6.27 -19.40 4.34
N LYS A 56 -5.41 -20.42 4.27
CA LYS A 56 -4.93 -21.17 5.45
C LYS A 56 -4.14 -20.28 6.40
N ILE A 57 -3.25 -19.42 5.87
CA ILE A 57 -2.47 -18.47 6.69
C ILE A 57 -3.41 -17.43 7.30
N ILE A 58 -4.33 -16.85 6.51
CA ILE A 58 -5.31 -15.87 7.02
C ILE A 58 -6.11 -16.46 8.18
N HIS A 59 -6.66 -17.67 8.02
CA HIS A 59 -7.39 -18.34 9.10
C HIS A 59 -6.52 -18.57 10.35
N THR A 60 -5.24 -18.92 10.16
CA THR A 60 -4.30 -19.06 11.30
C THR A 60 -4.09 -17.74 12.02
N LEU A 61 -3.90 -16.63 11.27
CA LEU A 61 -3.73 -15.30 11.85
C LEU A 61 -5.00 -14.79 12.54
N GLU A 62 -6.19 -15.11 12.01
CA GLU A 62 -7.47 -14.81 12.67
C GLU A 62 -7.58 -15.51 14.03
N ARG A 63 -7.17 -16.78 14.10
CA ARG A 63 -7.15 -17.53 15.38
C ARG A 63 -6.14 -16.91 16.34
N LEU A 64 -4.91 -16.65 15.90
CA LEU A 64 -3.89 -16.00 16.73
C LEU A 64 -4.34 -14.62 17.25
N ALA A 65 -5.05 -13.85 16.43
CA ALA A 65 -5.60 -12.57 16.84
C ALA A 65 -6.70 -12.69 17.91
N LYS A 66 -7.49 -13.77 17.89
CA LYS A 66 -8.47 -14.08 18.95
C LYS A 66 -7.78 -14.53 20.23
N ASP A 67 -6.73 -15.35 20.12
CA ASP A 67 -5.98 -15.85 21.29
C ASP A 67 -5.14 -14.74 21.94
N TYR A 68 -4.64 -13.76 21.15
CA TYR A 68 -3.76 -12.68 21.59
C TYR A 68 -4.26 -11.30 21.15
N PRO A 69 -5.44 -10.82 21.62
CA PRO A 69 -6.08 -9.60 21.09
C PRO A 69 -5.27 -8.33 21.33
N GLN A 70 -4.58 -8.21 22.46
CA GLN A 70 -3.71 -7.04 22.74
C GLN A 70 -2.53 -7.00 21.76
N LYS A 71 -1.92 -8.16 21.48
CA LYS A 71 -0.84 -8.25 20.48
C LYS A 71 -1.34 -7.89 19.09
N ALA A 72 -2.52 -8.38 18.69
CA ALA A 72 -3.13 -8.04 17.40
C ALA A 72 -3.37 -6.53 17.26
N THR A 73 -3.80 -5.85 18.32
CA THR A 73 -3.96 -4.38 18.33
C THR A 73 -2.61 -3.68 18.15
N VAL A 74 -1.57 -4.08 18.88
CA VAL A 74 -0.23 -3.50 18.74
C VAL A 74 0.33 -3.70 17.33
N VAL A 75 0.18 -4.89 16.78
CA VAL A 75 0.64 -5.22 15.42
C VAL A 75 -0.14 -4.42 14.37
N PHE A 76 -1.43 -4.22 14.56
CA PHE A 76 -2.23 -3.36 13.69
C PHE A 76 -1.76 -1.92 13.69
N GLU A 77 -1.49 -1.32 14.88
CA GLU A 77 -0.99 0.05 14.97
C GLU A 77 0.42 0.18 14.37
N LYS A 78 1.30 -0.79 14.58
CA LYS A 78 2.61 -0.86 13.89
C LYS A 78 2.42 -0.88 12.36
N SER A 79 1.42 -1.64 11.87
CA SER A 79 1.12 -1.69 10.42
C SER A 79 0.69 -0.33 9.89
N ARG A 80 -0.16 0.40 10.63
CA ARG A 80 -0.56 1.77 10.26
C ARG A 80 0.62 2.74 10.27
N GLN A 81 1.48 2.69 11.29
CA GLN A 81 2.70 3.49 11.35
C GLN A 81 3.62 3.22 10.15
N LEU A 82 3.85 1.94 9.83
CA LEU A 82 4.63 1.56 8.64
C LEU A 82 4.00 2.10 7.35
N ARG A 83 2.68 2.05 7.21
CA ARG A 83 1.97 2.57 6.04
C ARG A 83 2.27 4.06 5.81
N GLU A 84 2.19 4.87 6.86
CA GLU A 84 2.50 6.30 6.78
C GLU A 84 4.00 6.54 6.55
N LEU A 85 4.86 5.78 7.20
CA LEU A 85 6.31 5.83 6.97
C LEU A 85 6.66 5.52 5.52
N LEU A 86 6.12 4.45 4.95
CA LEU A 86 6.34 4.10 3.54
C LEU A 86 5.84 5.22 2.61
N HIS A 87 4.69 5.81 2.91
CA HIS A 87 4.17 6.94 2.14
C HIS A 87 5.16 8.12 2.13
N GLN A 88 5.71 8.52 3.29
CA GLN A 88 6.71 9.60 3.39
C GLN A 88 8.00 9.27 2.63
N LEU A 89 8.50 8.04 2.78
CA LEU A 89 9.71 7.58 2.10
C LEU A 89 9.54 7.65 0.56
N PHE A 90 8.41 7.18 0.02
CA PHE A 90 8.16 7.26 -1.42
C PHE A 90 7.92 8.70 -1.90
N LEU A 91 7.26 9.56 -1.12
CA LEU A 91 7.11 10.97 -1.47
C LEU A 91 8.47 11.70 -1.56
N ALA A 92 9.41 11.39 -0.66
CA ALA A 92 10.75 11.93 -0.76
C ALA A 92 11.42 11.55 -2.10
N VAL A 93 11.37 10.26 -2.47
CA VAL A 93 11.92 9.76 -3.74
C VAL A 93 11.24 10.42 -4.95
N ILE A 94 9.91 10.48 -4.99
CA ILE A 94 9.13 11.12 -6.07
C ILE A 94 9.53 12.61 -6.22
N SER A 95 9.85 13.27 -5.10
CA SER A 95 10.26 14.67 -5.08
C SER A 95 11.74 14.88 -5.41
N GLY A 96 12.49 13.80 -5.71
CA GLY A 96 13.94 13.85 -5.96
C GLY A 96 14.75 14.20 -4.71
N LYS A 97 14.21 13.97 -3.52
CA LYS A 97 14.86 14.24 -2.22
C LYS A 97 15.29 12.94 -1.56
N ASN A 98 16.30 13.03 -0.71
CA ASN A 98 16.61 11.93 0.20
C ASN A 98 15.53 11.85 1.30
N PRO A 99 15.13 10.64 1.72
CA PRO A 99 14.31 10.45 2.90
C PRO A 99 14.96 11.07 4.16
N ALA A 100 14.14 11.49 5.12
CA ALA A 100 14.65 12.00 6.39
C ALA A 100 15.46 10.89 7.14
N PRO A 101 16.60 11.23 7.76
CA PRO A 101 17.38 10.23 8.48
C PRO A 101 16.60 9.46 9.55
N ALA A 102 15.70 10.14 10.27
CA ALA A 102 14.84 9.50 11.27
C ALA A 102 13.90 8.47 10.66
N ASP A 103 13.33 8.74 9.46
CA ASP A 103 12.46 7.81 8.75
C ASP A 103 13.24 6.56 8.29
N LEU A 104 14.48 6.75 7.83
CA LEU A 104 15.35 5.63 7.47
C LEU A 104 15.73 4.76 8.67
N VAL A 105 16.04 5.38 9.82
CA VAL A 105 16.31 4.65 11.08
C VAL A 105 15.08 3.83 11.47
N LEU A 106 13.90 4.43 11.45
CA LEU A 106 12.65 3.73 11.78
C LEU A 106 12.34 2.61 10.78
N PHE A 107 12.49 2.86 9.48
CA PHE A 107 12.30 1.83 8.46
C PHE A 107 13.25 0.65 8.63
N ASN A 108 14.51 0.92 8.99
CA ASN A 108 15.50 -0.14 9.23
C ASN A 108 15.13 -1.02 10.43
N THR A 109 14.39 -0.54 11.43
CA THR A 109 13.88 -1.43 12.49
C THR A 109 12.87 -2.43 11.95
N TYR A 110 11.93 -2.00 11.10
CA TYR A 110 10.98 -2.89 10.40
C TYR A 110 11.68 -3.84 9.44
N LEU A 111 12.70 -3.34 8.72
CA LEU A 111 13.51 -4.13 7.80
C LEU A 111 14.23 -5.28 8.52
N CYS A 112 14.95 -4.97 9.60
CA CYS A 112 15.66 -5.98 10.39
C CYS A 112 14.68 -7.03 10.94
N GLU A 113 13.55 -6.60 11.49
CA GLU A 113 12.53 -7.52 12.02
C GLU A 113 11.98 -8.44 10.92
N ALA A 114 11.57 -7.88 9.77
CA ALA A 114 11.02 -8.68 8.68
C ALA A 114 12.05 -9.68 8.12
N TYR A 115 13.28 -9.22 7.86
CA TYR A 115 14.30 -10.05 7.23
C TYR A 115 14.92 -11.08 8.18
N SER A 116 14.86 -10.89 9.48
CA SER A 116 15.20 -11.93 10.48
C SER A 116 14.23 -13.11 10.47
N ASN A 117 13.04 -12.95 9.89
CA ASN A 117 11.99 -13.97 9.81
C ASN A 117 11.79 -14.52 8.38
N ILE A 118 12.67 -14.16 7.44
CA ILE A 118 12.59 -14.63 6.05
C ILE A 118 13.43 -15.88 5.88
N GLU A 119 12.93 -16.81 5.08
CA GLU A 119 13.66 -18.00 4.67
C GLU A 119 13.53 -18.22 3.17
N MET A 120 14.46 -18.96 2.60
CA MET A 120 14.36 -19.41 1.22
C MET A 120 13.64 -20.74 1.17
N GLY A 121 12.41 -20.74 0.66
CA GLY A 121 11.66 -21.94 0.32
C GLY A 121 11.87 -22.38 -1.12
N TRP A 122 11.43 -23.57 -1.44
CA TRP A 122 11.47 -24.14 -2.79
C TRP A 122 10.08 -24.55 -3.23
N LEU A 123 9.52 -23.90 -4.26
CA LEU A 123 8.18 -24.17 -4.75
C LEU A 123 8.17 -24.34 -6.27
N ALA A 124 7.64 -25.46 -6.74
CA ALA A 124 7.53 -25.80 -8.16
C ALA A 124 8.87 -25.61 -8.93
N GLY A 125 9.99 -26.07 -8.33
CA GLY A 125 11.32 -25.98 -8.94
C GLY A 125 11.96 -24.59 -8.90
N LYS A 126 11.39 -23.64 -8.17
CA LYS A 126 11.92 -22.26 -8.05
C LYS A 126 12.16 -21.88 -6.58
N ALA A 127 13.26 -21.18 -6.34
CA ALA A 127 13.51 -20.56 -5.06
C ALA A 127 12.49 -19.44 -4.82
N LYS A 128 11.96 -19.34 -3.61
CA LYS A 128 11.03 -18.30 -3.18
C LYS A 128 11.37 -17.86 -1.76
N LEU A 129 11.46 -16.55 -1.56
CA LEU A 129 11.53 -16.00 -0.22
C LEU A 129 10.14 -16.02 0.42
N GLN A 130 10.05 -16.57 1.62
CA GLN A 130 8.82 -16.68 2.40
C GLN A 130 9.11 -16.40 3.87
N PHE A 131 8.09 -16.11 4.65
CA PHE A 131 8.24 -15.98 6.09
C PHE A 131 8.06 -17.35 6.76
N ASN A 132 8.95 -17.67 7.70
CA ASN A 132 9.17 -19.02 8.23
C ASN A 132 8.08 -19.55 9.17
N ALA A 133 7.26 -18.66 9.76
CA ALA A 133 6.19 -19.07 10.67
C ALA A 133 4.99 -18.16 10.54
N PRO A 134 3.77 -18.66 10.84
CA PRO A 134 2.60 -17.81 10.99
C PRO A 134 2.78 -16.95 12.26
N ALA A 135 3.03 -15.66 12.05
CA ALA A 135 3.11 -14.65 13.11
C ALA A 135 2.20 -13.48 12.74
N LEU A 136 1.59 -12.83 13.74
CA LEU A 136 0.71 -11.68 13.50
C LEU A 136 1.45 -10.57 12.74
N GLU A 137 2.74 -10.46 12.96
CA GLU A 137 3.65 -9.48 12.36
C GLU A 137 3.80 -9.64 10.83
N GLN A 138 3.45 -10.78 10.25
CA GLN A 138 3.49 -10.97 8.80
C GLN A 138 2.67 -9.91 8.04
N VAL A 139 1.64 -9.36 8.65
CA VAL A 139 0.80 -8.31 8.05
C VAL A 139 1.57 -7.00 7.76
N TYR A 140 2.74 -6.78 8.33
CA TYR A 140 3.61 -5.67 7.94
C TYR A 140 4.96 -6.12 7.36
N TRP A 141 5.39 -7.37 7.57
CA TRP A 141 6.62 -7.86 6.92
C TRP A 141 6.49 -7.93 5.39
N TRP A 142 5.32 -8.33 4.87
CA TRP A 142 5.08 -8.37 3.43
C TRP A 142 5.16 -6.99 2.76
N PRO A 143 4.55 -5.92 3.28
CA PRO A 143 4.75 -4.56 2.77
C PRO A 143 6.21 -4.08 2.86
N VAL A 144 6.93 -4.42 3.94
CA VAL A 144 8.38 -4.11 4.06
C VAL A 144 9.16 -4.79 2.94
N LYS A 145 8.99 -6.11 2.79
CA LYS A 145 9.66 -6.87 1.71
C LYS A 145 9.36 -6.28 0.33
N SER A 146 8.09 -5.99 0.06
CA SER A 146 7.66 -5.39 -1.21
C SER A 146 8.27 -4.01 -1.45
N ALA A 147 8.39 -3.18 -0.41
CA ALA A 147 9.03 -1.87 -0.51
C ALA A 147 10.54 -1.99 -0.80
N VAL A 148 11.24 -2.89 -0.11
CA VAL A 148 12.67 -3.15 -0.35
C VAL A 148 12.89 -3.62 -1.79
N GLU A 149 12.10 -4.57 -2.26
CA GLU A 149 12.17 -5.06 -3.65
C GLU A 149 11.97 -3.92 -4.66
N LEU A 150 11.02 -3.03 -4.42
CA LEU A 150 10.79 -1.86 -5.27
C LEU A 150 11.96 -0.88 -5.21
N TYR A 151 12.49 -0.55 -4.01
CA TYR A 151 13.62 0.36 -3.86
C TYR A 151 14.91 -0.16 -4.52
N THR A 152 15.12 -1.47 -4.53
CA THR A 152 16.33 -2.10 -5.08
C THR A 152 16.19 -2.54 -6.55
N SER A 153 14.97 -2.50 -7.11
CA SER A 153 14.70 -2.94 -8.50
C SER A 153 15.15 -1.98 -9.61
N GLY A 154 15.58 -0.76 -9.26
CA GLY A 154 15.81 0.33 -10.22
C GLY A 154 14.54 0.99 -10.78
N ASN A 155 13.35 0.54 -10.36
CA ASN A 155 12.07 1.06 -10.86
C ASN A 155 11.46 2.19 -10.00
N THR A 156 12.16 2.65 -8.96
CA THR A 156 11.69 3.72 -8.06
C THR A 156 11.34 5.00 -8.80
N GLY A 157 12.10 5.36 -9.84
CA GLY A 157 11.81 6.51 -10.69
C GLY A 157 10.50 6.41 -11.49
N ARG A 158 9.84 5.24 -11.49
CA ARG A 158 8.52 5.02 -12.09
C ARG A 158 7.37 5.10 -11.08
N VAL A 159 7.67 5.29 -9.80
CA VAL A 159 6.64 5.55 -8.80
C VAL A 159 6.17 6.99 -8.93
N LYS A 160 4.85 7.18 -8.96
CA LYS A 160 4.21 8.48 -9.14
C LYS A 160 3.10 8.70 -8.11
N GLU A 161 2.86 9.95 -7.78
CA GLU A 161 1.69 10.36 -7.01
C GLU A 161 0.56 10.78 -7.95
N CYS A 162 -0.63 10.26 -7.73
CA CYS A 162 -1.83 10.68 -8.45
C CYS A 162 -2.23 12.12 -8.07
N PRO A 163 -2.29 13.06 -9.03
CA PRO A 163 -2.63 14.45 -8.73
C PRO A 163 -4.06 14.64 -8.22
N ALA A 164 -4.96 13.70 -8.46
CA ALA A 164 -6.36 13.79 -8.04
C ALA A 164 -6.61 13.28 -6.61
N CYS A 165 -5.99 12.18 -6.20
CA CYS A 165 -6.29 11.54 -4.92
C CYS A 165 -5.07 11.34 -4.00
N GLY A 166 -3.85 11.60 -4.47
CA GLY A 166 -2.63 11.40 -3.68
C GLY A 166 -2.20 9.94 -3.52
N TRP A 167 -2.84 8.99 -4.22
CA TRP A 167 -2.39 7.61 -4.23
C TRP A 167 -1.07 7.46 -4.98
N LEU A 168 -0.22 6.57 -4.47
CA LEU A 168 1.02 6.22 -5.14
C LEU A 168 0.79 5.03 -6.07
N PHE A 169 1.44 5.05 -7.23
CA PHE A 169 1.32 3.95 -8.19
C PHE A 169 2.62 3.78 -8.98
N LEU A 170 2.91 2.54 -9.35
CA LEU A 170 4.01 2.19 -10.25
C LEU A 170 3.54 2.35 -11.69
N ASP A 171 4.17 3.25 -12.43
CA ASP A 171 3.87 3.45 -13.84
C ASP A 171 4.54 2.37 -14.70
N GLN A 172 3.80 1.31 -14.99
CA GLN A 172 4.22 0.19 -15.82
C GLN A 172 3.95 0.42 -17.32
N SER A 173 3.48 1.61 -17.72
CA SER A 173 3.25 1.92 -19.14
C SER A 173 4.58 1.96 -19.91
N ARG A 174 4.54 1.65 -21.21
CA ARG A 174 5.74 1.57 -22.06
C ARG A 174 6.60 2.83 -21.98
N ASN A 175 5.98 4.01 -22.02
CA ASN A 175 6.69 5.30 -22.05
C ASN A 175 6.71 6.02 -20.71
N GLY A 176 6.29 5.40 -19.60
CA GLY A 176 6.20 6.07 -18.30
C GLY A 176 5.29 7.31 -18.31
N SER A 177 4.22 7.32 -19.11
CA SER A 177 3.39 8.51 -19.36
C SER A 177 2.10 8.55 -18.54
N ARG A 178 1.83 7.53 -17.71
CA ARG A 178 0.63 7.49 -16.88
C ARG A 178 0.66 8.61 -15.84
N LYS A 179 -0.42 9.39 -15.78
CA LYS A 179 -0.56 10.56 -14.90
C LYS A 179 -1.43 10.27 -13.67
N TRP A 180 -2.41 9.38 -13.79
CA TRP A 180 -3.36 9.04 -12.72
C TRP A 180 -3.24 7.57 -12.30
N CYS A 181 -3.55 7.29 -11.04
CA CYS A 181 -3.61 5.91 -10.53
C CYS A 181 -4.64 5.05 -11.28
N SER A 182 -5.69 5.67 -11.83
CA SER A 182 -6.66 5.04 -12.73
C SER A 182 -7.23 6.07 -13.70
N MET A 183 -7.35 5.70 -14.97
CA MET A 183 -7.97 6.55 -15.99
C MET A 183 -9.49 6.61 -15.81
N SER A 184 -10.13 5.46 -15.54
CA SER A 184 -11.59 5.32 -15.40
C SER A 184 -12.18 5.99 -14.15
N THR A 185 -11.33 6.50 -13.26
CA THR A 185 -11.75 7.19 -12.03
C THR A 185 -11.09 8.56 -11.94
N CYS A 186 -9.84 8.62 -11.51
CA CYS A 186 -9.14 9.90 -11.32
C CYS A 186 -8.93 10.68 -12.63
N GLY A 187 -8.68 9.98 -13.75
CA GLY A 187 -8.55 10.61 -15.06
C GLY A 187 -9.86 11.19 -15.57
N ASP A 188 -10.97 10.48 -15.40
CA ASP A 188 -12.29 10.95 -15.86
C ASP A 188 -12.80 12.10 -15.02
N VAL A 189 -12.60 12.08 -13.69
CA VAL A 189 -12.91 13.22 -12.80
C VAL A 189 -12.13 14.47 -13.23
N ASP A 190 -10.85 14.35 -13.56
CA ASP A 190 -10.03 15.48 -14.02
C ASP A 190 -10.55 16.02 -15.38
N LYS A 191 -10.94 15.16 -16.32
CA LYS A 191 -11.54 15.60 -17.60
C LYS A 191 -12.84 16.36 -17.39
N VAL A 192 -13.75 15.84 -16.55
CA VAL A 192 -15.02 16.50 -16.24
C VAL A 192 -14.78 17.88 -15.60
N THR A 193 -13.88 17.96 -14.62
CA THR A 193 -13.55 19.21 -13.93
C THR A 193 -12.97 20.25 -14.90
N ARG A 194 -12.04 19.86 -15.78
CA ARG A 194 -11.47 20.76 -16.79
C ARG A 194 -12.51 21.23 -17.80
N ASN A 195 -13.40 20.36 -18.26
CA ASN A 195 -14.48 20.75 -19.16
C ASN A 195 -15.44 21.74 -18.51
N TYR A 196 -15.84 21.51 -17.26
CA TYR A 196 -16.67 22.43 -16.50
C TYR A 196 -16.02 23.83 -16.34
N GLN A 197 -14.75 23.87 -15.96
CA GLN A 197 -14.00 25.14 -15.82
C GLN A 197 -13.87 25.87 -17.17
N ARG A 198 -13.64 25.15 -18.28
CA ARG A 198 -13.56 25.72 -19.62
C ARG A 198 -14.90 26.31 -20.07
N THR A 199 -16.01 25.64 -19.78
CA THR A 199 -17.36 26.13 -20.09
C THR A 199 -17.69 27.39 -19.30
N LYS A 200 -17.38 27.40 -17.99
CA LYS A 200 -17.59 28.56 -17.13
C LYS A 200 -16.78 29.79 -17.52
N ARG A 201 -15.55 29.60 -18.07
CA ARG A 201 -14.71 30.70 -18.59
C ARG A 201 -15.23 31.29 -19.91
N LYS A 202 -15.99 30.54 -20.71
CA LYS A 202 -16.57 31.01 -21.96
C LYS A 202 -17.90 31.78 -21.75
N GLN A 203 -18.50 31.66 -20.55
CA GLN A 203 -19.74 32.34 -20.17
C GLN A 203 -19.51 33.65 -19.39
N LYS A 204 -18.25 34.00 -19.13
CA LYS A 204 -17.80 35.29 -18.63
C LYS A 204 -17.14 36.08 -19.73
#